data_6299e554cafa997656fa170eb5f3faf3
#
_entry.id   6299e554cafa997656fa170eb5f3faf3
#
_cell.length_a   1.000
_cell.length_b   1.000
_cell.length_c   1.000
_cell.angle_alpha   90.00
_cell.angle_beta   90.00
_cell.angle_gamma   90.00
#
_symmetry.space_group_name_H-M   'P 1'
#
loop_
_entity.id
_entity.type
_entity.pdbx_description
1 polymer ?
#
loop_
_entity_poly.entity_id
_entity_poly.type
_entity_poly.pdbx_seq_one_letter_code
_entity_poly.pdbx_strand_id
1 'polypeptide(L)'
;SRGLGDVYKRQLVDGSGSAAVQAAMTRLGAPYGWGSAGPDTFDCSGLMVWSYKQMGKSIPRTSQAQIAGGTPVPLDQLQPGDIVGYYPGITHVGMYIGDGQVVHASTYGVPVAVVPLNSMPVQGAVRY
;
A
#
# COMPACT_ATOMS: atom_id res chain seq x y z
N SER A 1 -21.64 14.10 8.98
CA SER A 1 -21.74 13.21 7.85
C SER A 1 -20.64 12.18 7.86
N ARG A 2 -20.87 11.14 7.16
CA ARG A 2 -19.88 10.11 7.02
C ARG A 2 -18.99 10.38 5.87
N GLY A 3 -17.77 10.67 6.17
CA GLY A 3 -16.77 10.86 5.18
C GLY A 3 -15.94 9.61 4.96
N LEU A 4 -14.98 9.71 4.07
CA LEU A 4 -14.05 8.65 3.78
C LEU A 4 -13.32 8.17 5.05
N GLY A 5 -13.02 9.09 5.96
CA GLY A 5 -12.35 8.75 7.21
C GLY A 5 -13.17 7.82 8.10
N ASP A 6 -14.49 7.99 8.14
CA ASP A 6 -15.35 7.10 8.92
C ASP A 6 -15.44 5.70 8.32
N VAL A 7 -15.46 5.62 6.99
CA VAL A 7 -15.44 4.33 6.30
C VAL A 7 -14.15 3.58 6.65
N TYR A 8 -13.01 4.25 6.58
CA TYR A 8 -11.74 3.63 6.93
C TYR A 8 -11.70 3.21 8.39
N LYS A 9 -12.16 4.04 9.31
CA LYS A 9 -12.18 3.68 10.73
C LYS A 9 -12.94 2.38 10.97
N ARG A 10 -14.03 2.17 10.28
CA ARG A 10 -14.81 0.93 10.45
C ARG A 10 -14.14 -0.29 9.85
N GLN A 11 -13.41 -0.11 8.75
CA GLN A 11 -12.69 -1.21 8.12
C GLN A 11 -11.40 -1.54 8.85
N LEU A 12 -10.88 -0.60 9.60
CA LEU A 12 -9.54 -0.64 10.17
C LEU A 12 -9.57 -0.84 11.68
N VAL A 13 -10.38 -1.77 12.13
CA VAL A 13 -10.55 -1.96 13.57
C VAL A 13 -9.39 -2.67 14.25
N ASP A 14 -8.59 -3.41 13.48
CA ASP A 14 -7.73 -4.38 14.09
C ASP A 14 -6.28 -4.06 14.07
N GLY A 15 -5.95 -2.89 13.90
CA GLY A 15 -4.63 -2.70 14.21
C GLY A 15 -3.68 -2.44 13.12
N SER A 16 -2.78 -3.33 12.86
CA SER A 16 -1.58 -2.96 12.16
C SER A 16 -1.82 -2.51 10.72
N GLY A 17 -2.68 -3.20 9.99
CA GLY A 17 -3.01 -2.80 8.63
C GLY A 17 -3.68 -1.44 8.57
N SER A 18 -4.53 -1.13 9.56
CA SER A 18 -5.21 0.15 9.71
C SER A 18 -4.27 1.31 9.84
N ALA A 19 -3.31 1.17 10.73
CA ALA A 19 -2.34 2.22 10.98
C ALA A 19 -1.48 2.47 9.76
N ALA A 20 -1.10 1.41 9.05
CA ALA A 20 -0.33 1.54 7.82
C ALA A 20 -1.11 2.30 6.74
N VAL A 21 -2.40 2.00 6.58
CA VAL A 21 -3.26 2.73 5.62
C VAL A 21 -3.36 4.19 6.00
N GLN A 22 -3.60 4.49 7.27
CA GLN A 22 -3.68 5.88 7.72
C GLN A 22 -2.39 6.62 7.42
N ALA A 23 -1.24 6.00 7.68
CA ALA A 23 0.05 6.61 7.38
C ALA A 23 0.21 6.88 5.88
N ALA A 24 -0.08 5.88 5.03
CA ALA A 24 0.04 6.03 3.59
C ALA A 24 -0.88 7.15 3.06
N MET A 25 -2.09 7.25 3.57
CA MET A 25 -3.05 8.25 3.15
C MET A 25 -2.63 9.68 3.49
N THR A 26 -1.77 9.86 4.49
CA THR A 26 -1.19 11.19 4.77
C THR A 26 -0.23 11.65 3.68
N ARG A 27 0.21 10.76 2.81
CA ARG A 27 1.20 11.04 1.77
C ARG A 27 0.59 11.17 0.37
N LEU A 28 -0.72 11.21 0.25
CA LEU A 28 -1.37 11.50 -1.03
C LEU A 28 -0.83 12.81 -1.60
N GLY A 29 -0.50 12.79 -2.87
CA GLY A 29 0.08 13.95 -3.55
C GLY A 29 1.60 14.06 -3.45
N ALA A 30 2.27 13.22 -2.66
CA ALA A 30 3.72 13.24 -2.57
C ALA A 30 4.36 12.81 -3.90
N PRO A 31 5.46 13.45 -4.30
CA PRO A 31 6.12 13.10 -5.56
C PRO A 31 6.75 11.71 -5.54
N TYR A 32 6.80 11.09 -6.71
CA TYR A 32 7.56 9.85 -6.89
C TYR A 32 9.06 10.16 -6.88
N GLY A 33 9.84 9.30 -6.20
CA GLY A 33 11.30 9.38 -6.21
C GLY A 33 11.90 7.98 -6.26
N TRP A 34 12.69 7.68 -7.28
CA TRP A 34 13.36 6.38 -7.40
C TRP A 34 14.25 6.12 -6.18
N GLY A 35 14.11 4.94 -5.58
CA GLY A 35 14.88 4.58 -4.41
C GLY A 35 14.46 5.28 -3.13
N SER A 36 13.40 6.05 -3.14
CA SER A 36 12.95 6.84 -1.99
C SER A 36 11.93 6.10 -1.14
N ALA A 37 12.07 6.21 0.17
CA ALA A 37 11.16 5.64 1.15
C ALA A 37 10.68 6.70 2.15
N GLY A 38 10.39 7.88 1.67
CA GLY A 38 9.84 8.97 2.46
C GLY A 38 10.87 9.80 3.21
N PRO A 39 10.40 10.79 3.96
CA PRO A 39 8.98 11.14 4.13
C PRO A 39 8.37 11.99 3.02
N ASP A 40 9.19 12.53 2.10
CA ASP A 40 8.73 13.52 1.13
C ASP A 40 8.54 12.96 -0.28
N THR A 41 9.30 11.94 -0.63
CA THR A 41 9.19 11.25 -1.92
C THR A 41 9.19 9.76 -1.71
N PHE A 42 8.63 9.01 -2.66
CA PHE A 42 8.45 7.56 -2.52
C PHE A 42 8.58 6.86 -3.86
N ASP A 43 9.18 5.66 -3.86
CA ASP A 43 8.86 4.68 -4.90
C ASP A 43 7.77 3.74 -4.38
N CYS A 44 7.34 2.77 -5.20
CA CYS A 44 6.19 1.92 -4.85
C CYS A 44 6.41 1.15 -3.56
N SER A 45 7.52 0.44 -3.46
CA SER A 45 7.85 -0.35 -2.27
C SER A 45 8.30 0.54 -1.11
N GLY A 46 8.86 1.70 -1.39
CA GLY A 46 9.25 2.68 -0.38
C GLY A 46 8.06 3.26 0.38
N LEU A 47 6.94 3.49 -0.30
CA LEU A 47 5.72 3.92 0.36
C LEU A 47 5.24 2.84 1.35
N MET A 48 5.32 1.57 0.97
CA MET A 48 4.95 0.47 1.86
C MET A 48 5.85 0.42 3.09
N VAL A 49 7.17 0.49 2.89
CA VAL A 49 8.16 0.49 3.99
C VAL A 49 7.88 1.65 4.95
N TRP A 50 7.73 2.86 4.42
CA TRP A 50 7.49 4.04 5.24
C TRP A 50 6.21 3.92 6.04
N SER A 51 5.14 3.47 5.41
CA SER A 51 3.82 3.37 6.04
C SER A 51 3.82 2.39 7.21
N TYR A 52 4.41 1.21 7.03
CA TYR A 52 4.52 0.24 8.11
C TYR A 52 5.48 0.70 9.21
N LYS A 53 6.53 1.42 8.84
CA LYS A 53 7.47 1.95 9.83
C LYS A 53 6.79 2.94 10.78
N GLN A 54 5.80 3.70 10.30
CA GLN A 54 5.08 4.66 11.15
C GLN A 54 4.34 3.96 12.30
N MET A 55 4.03 2.70 12.14
CA MET A 55 3.42 1.91 13.22
C MET A 55 4.40 0.97 13.90
N GLY A 56 5.68 1.15 13.68
CA GLY A 56 6.72 0.38 14.35
C GLY A 56 7.04 -0.96 13.73
N LYS A 57 6.64 -1.19 12.48
CA LYS A 57 6.87 -2.48 11.82
C LYS A 57 7.81 -2.34 10.63
N SER A 58 8.86 -3.15 10.61
CA SER A 58 9.80 -3.23 9.49
C SER A 58 9.34 -4.30 8.50
N ILE A 59 9.31 -3.95 7.22
CA ILE A 59 9.03 -4.90 6.14
C ILE A 59 10.15 -4.83 5.10
N PRO A 60 10.30 -5.83 4.23
CA PRO A 60 11.35 -5.81 3.21
C PRO A 60 11.26 -4.60 2.29
N ARG A 61 12.40 -4.20 1.74
CA ARG A 61 12.50 -2.94 0.97
C ARG A 61 11.97 -3.03 -0.45
N THR A 62 12.12 -4.18 -1.13
CA THR A 62 11.76 -4.29 -2.54
C THR A 62 10.38 -4.89 -2.72
N SER A 63 9.73 -4.61 -3.85
CA SER A 63 8.41 -5.16 -4.15
C SER A 63 8.43 -6.70 -4.15
N GLN A 64 9.45 -7.30 -4.75
CA GLN A 64 9.59 -8.76 -4.78
C GLN A 64 9.71 -9.36 -3.38
N ALA A 65 10.57 -8.77 -2.56
CA ALA A 65 10.78 -9.25 -1.20
C ALA A 65 9.56 -9.04 -0.30
N GLN A 66 8.81 -7.97 -0.52
CA GLN A 66 7.58 -7.72 0.23
C GLN A 66 6.54 -8.81 -0.03
N ILE A 67 6.34 -9.15 -1.29
CA ILE A 67 5.37 -10.21 -1.64
C ILE A 67 5.87 -11.60 -1.20
N ALA A 68 7.17 -11.84 -1.28
CA ALA A 68 7.74 -13.12 -0.84
C ALA A 68 7.73 -13.27 0.69
N GLY A 69 7.85 -12.18 1.42
CA GLY A 69 8.04 -12.21 2.88
C GLY A 69 6.79 -12.14 3.72
N GLY A 70 5.66 -11.74 3.14
CA GLY A 70 4.40 -11.64 3.87
C GLY A 70 3.60 -12.94 3.86
N THR A 71 2.50 -12.96 4.61
CA THR A 71 1.57 -14.09 4.60
C THR A 71 0.63 -13.96 3.42
N PRO A 72 0.59 -14.95 2.50
CA PRO A 72 -0.31 -14.86 1.33
C PRO A 72 -1.77 -14.69 1.72
N VAL A 73 -2.46 -13.85 0.96
CA VAL A 73 -3.89 -13.55 1.17
C VAL A 73 -4.65 -13.82 -0.12
N PRO A 74 -5.73 -14.62 -0.07
CA PRO A 74 -6.60 -14.77 -1.22
C PRO A 74 -7.17 -13.42 -1.66
N LEU A 75 -7.29 -13.21 -2.96
CA LEU A 75 -7.72 -11.90 -3.50
C LEU A 75 -9.16 -11.56 -3.15
N ASP A 76 -9.99 -12.53 -2.80
CA ASP A 76 -11.35 -12.31 -2.32
C ASP A 76 -11.44 -12.06 -0.81
N GLN A 77 -10.29 -12.02 -0.12
CA GLN A 77 -10.22 -11.82 1.33
C GLN A 77 -9.31 -10.66 1.71
N LEU A 78 -9.10 -9.72 0.80
CA LEU A 78 -8.26 -8.56 1.05
C LEU A 78 -8.80 -7.71 2.19
N GLN A 79 -7.89 -7.23 3.04
CA GLN A 79 -8.18 -6.29 4.12
C GLN A 79 -7.28 -5.06 3.97
N PRO A 80 -7.74 -3.90 4.45
CA PRO A 80 -6.90 -2.69 4.43
C PRO A 80 -5.54 -2.94 5.07
N GLY A 81 -4.50 -2.49 4.39
CA GLY A 81 -3.11 -2.72 4.79
C GLY A 81 -2.43 -3.86 4.04
N ASP A 82 -3.18 -4.74 3.39
CA ASP A 82 -2.57 -5.80 2.59
C ASP A 82 -1.80 -5.21 1.42
N ILE A 83 -0.66 -5.80 1.12
CA ILE A 83 0.19 -5.36 0.01
C ILE A 83 -0.13 -6.21 -1.21
N VAL A 84 -0.49 -5.54 -2.30
CA VAL A 84 -0.87 -6.18 -3.56
C VAL A 84 0.31 -6.06 -4.53
N GLY A 85 0.72 -7.18 -5.10
CA GLY A 85 1.77 -7.24 -6.10
C GLY A 85 1.22 -7.19 -7.51
N TYR A 86 1.87 -6.42 -8.36
CA TYR A 86 1.41 -6.14 -9.72
C TYR A 86 2.49 -6.48 -10.74
N TYR A 87 2.03 -6.87 -11.92
CA TYR A 87 2.82 -7.23 -13.09
C TYR A 87 3.65 -8.49 -12.90
N PRO A 88 3.90 -9.26 -13.97
CA PRO A 88 4.80 -10.41 -13.90
C PRO A 88 6.15 -10.00 -13.32
N GLY A 89 6.66 -10.77 -12.37
CA GLY A 89 7.91 -10.46 -11.66
C GLY A 89 7.74 -9.49 -10.50
N ILE A 90 6.51 -9.11 -10.15
CA ILE A 90 6.19 -8.21 -9.04
C ILE A 90 7.02 -6.93 -9.13
N THR A 91 6.92 -6.25 -10.24
CA THR A 91 7.68 -5.01 -10.46
C THR A 91 7.04 -3.80 -9.79
N HIS A 92 5.83 -3.97 -9.24
CA HIS A 92 5.10 -2.90 -8.58
C HIS A 92 4.27 -3.44 -7.42
N VAL A 93 4.05 -2.61 -6.41
CA VAL A 93 3.17 -2.90 -5.28
C VAL A 93 2.32 -1.69 -4.95
N GLY A 94 1.17 -1.97 -4.34
CA GLY A 94 0.30 -0.97 -3.75
C GLY A 94 -0.31 -1.51 -2.46
N MET A 95 -0.92 -0.65 -1.68
CA MET A 95 -1.56 -1.05 -0.42
C MET A 95 -3.08 -1.00 -0.57
N TYR A 96 -3.73 -2.12 -0.31
CA TYR A 96 -5.19 -2.17 -0.32
C TYR A 96 -5.74 -1.28 0.79
N ILE A 97 -6.72 -0.45 0.47
CA ILE A 97 -7.31 0.49 1.43
C ILE A 97 -8.80 0.24 1.67
N GLY A 98 -9.35 -0.82 1.10
CA GLY A 98 -10.79 -1.11 1.16
C GLY A 98 -11.52 -0.65 -0.10
N ASP A 99 -12.75 -1.06 -0.24
CA ASP A 99 -13.65 -0.65 -1.34
C ASP A 99 -13.07 -0.87 -2.75
N GLY A 100 -12.25 -1.89 -2.90
CA GLY A 100 -11.67 -2.23 -4.20
C GLY A 100 -10.62 -1.24 -4.68
N GLN A 101 -9.95 -0.53 -3.78
CA GLN A 101 -8.98 0.50 -4.12
C GLN A 101 -7.63 0.27 -3.44
N VAL A 102 -6.59 0.80 -4.06
CA VAL A 102 -5.22 0.77 -3.52
C VAL A 102 -4.60 2.16 -3.55
N VAL A 103 -3.70 2.42 -2.61
CA VAL A 103 -2.83 3.60 -2.64
C VAL A 103 -1.45 3.16 -3.10
N HIS A 104 -0.85 3.93 -4.01
CA HIS A 104 0.46 3.59 -4.56
C HIS A 104 1.25 4.80 -5.03
N ALA A 105 2.56 4.61 -5.16
CA ALA A 105 3.47 5.54 -5.81
C ALA A 105 3.92 4.91 -7.13
N SER A 106 3.49 5.43 -8.28
CA SER A 106 3.61 4.71 -9.55
C SER A 106 4.84 5.05 -10.38
N THR A 107 5.04 6.32 -10.71
CA THR A 107 6.14 6.74 -11.58
C THR A 107 6.38 8.25 -11.45
N TYR A 108 7.50 8.71 -12.04
CA TYR A 108 7.81 10.14 -12.08
C TYR A 108 6.68 10.96 -12.72
N GLY A 109 6.39 12.10 -12.12
CA GLY A 109 5.35 12.99 -12.60
C GLY A 109 3.95 12.62 -12.18
N VAL A 110 3.76 11.45 -11.52
CA VAL A 110 2.47 11.00 -11.02
C VAL A 110 2.55 10.94 -9.49
N PRO A 111 1.86 11.82 -8.78
CA PRO A 111 1.88 11.82 -7.30
C PRO A 111 1.28 10.55 -6.72
N VAL A 112 1.61 10.27 -5.47
CA VAL A 112 0.95 9.21 -4.69
C VAL A 112 -0.56 9.41 -4.79
N ALA A 113 -1.27 8.37 -5.18
CA ALA A 113 -2.69 8.45 -5.47
C ALA A 113 -3.41 7.14 -5.15
N VAL A 114 -4.72 7.23 -5.05
CA VAL A 114 -5.61 6.07 -4.91
C VAL A 114 -6.13 5.70 -6.30
N VAL A 115 -6.07 4.42 -6.62
CA VAL A 115 -6.54 3.88 -7.90
C VAL A 115 -7.32 2.58 -7.65
N PRO A 116 -8.16 2.13 -8.60
CA PRO A 116 -8.83 0.84 -8.46
C PRO A 116 -7.83 -0.32 -8.36
N LEU A 117 -8.17 -1.32 -7.55
CA LEU A 117 -7.36 -2.52 -7.36
C LEU A 117 -6.95 -3.15 -8.69
N ASN A 118 -7.87 -3.23 -9.64
CA ASN A 118 -7.66 -3.90 -10.92
C ASN A 118 -7.21 -2.96 -12.03
N SER A 119 -6.73 -1.75 -11.70
CA SER A 119 -6.20 -0.84 -12.72
C SER A 119 -4.89 -1.32 -13.33
N MET A 120 -4.26 -2.31 -12.70
CA MET A 120 -3.02 -2.94 -13.16
C MET A 120 -3.14 -4.45 -12.98
N PRO A 121 -2.33 -5.27 -13.68
CA PRO A 121 -2.42 -6.74 -13.57
C PRO A 121 -2.02 -7.23 -12.19
N VAL A 122 -2.99 -7.75 -11.42
CA VAL A 122 -2.75 -8.27 -10.07
C VAL A 122 -2.11 -9.65 -10.14
N GLN A 123 -1.05 -9.86 -9.37
CA GLN A 123 -0.35 -11.14 -9.30
C GLN A 123 -0.59 -11.88 -7.98
N GLY A 124 -0.85 -11.16 -6.91
CA GLY A 124 -1.08 -11.74 -5.59
C GLY A 124 -1.06 -10.67 -4.52
N ALA A 125 -1.27 -11.09 -3.29
CA ALA A 125 -1.27 -10.18 -2.14
C ALA A 125 -0.77 -10.87 -0.89
N VAL A 126 -0.25 -10.07 0.04
CA VAL A 126 0.26 -10.56 1.33
C VAL A 126 -0.16 -9.63 2.45
N ARG A 127 -0.11 -10.17 3.66
CA ARG A 127 -0.39 -9.45 4.90
C ARG A 127 0.82 -9.52 5.83
N TYR A 128 1.13 -8.40 6.42
CA TYR A 128 2.19 -8.29 7.43
C TYR A 128 1.67 -8.16 8.85
#